data_fd44c6db5f32183cdd0661f8aa391e0c
#
_entry.id   fd44c6db5f32183cdd0661f8aa391e0c
#
_cell.length_a   1.000
_cell.length_b   1.000
_cell.length_c   1.000
_cell.angle_alpha   90.00
_cell.angle_beta   90.00
_cell.angle_gamma   90.00
#
_symmetry.space_group_name_H-M   'P 1'
#
loop_
_entity.id
_entity.type
_entity.pdbx_description
1 polymer ?
#
loop_
_entity_poly.entity_id
_entity_poly.type
_entity_poly.pdbx_seq_one_letter_code
_entity_poly.pdbx_strand_id
1 'polypeptide(L)'
;MMKRTKKGFTLVELIICCAIMTMLAGACTALLMSGEKLFSTGSKSALTQMDVNLLQTTMLNRLPSANSVELVLGEIPEEQATPGQGEEKITELFFDEVDGKQVFTIRHDGKGTTIPEIEEFTCYLMPIGASATARAQFHYTATCKNGAVYSGGMALSTMNFANATADPDFPAALTSADTPLSLTAPAEGQTGYLRFYFTAAATEQNGAGE
;
A
#
# COMPACT_ATOMS: atom_id res chain seq x y z
N MET A 1 50.04 59.02 28.98
CA MET A 1 48.98 58.07 29.41
C MET A 1 47.64 58.64 28.94
N MET A 2 47.05 58.10 27.81
CA MET A 2 45.77 58.59 27.32
C MET A 2 44.66 57.91 28.11
N LYS A 3 43.87 58.66 28.87
CA LYS A 3 42.68 58.18 29.55
C LYS A 3 41.57 57.91 28.53
N ARG A 4 41.35 56.66 28.17
CA ARG A 4 40.14 56.22 27.37
C ARG A 4 38.91 56.52 28.18
N THR A 5 38.16 57.54 27.79
CA THR A 5 36.77 57.75 28.31
C THR A 5 35.88 56.64 27.80
N LYS A 6 35.41 55.78 28.69
CA LYS A 6 34.37 54.80 28.37
C LYS A 6 33.07 55.57 28.20
N LYS A 7 32.61 55.69 26.96
CA LYS A 7 31.24 56.19 26.67
C LYS A 7 30.25 55.09 27.15
N GLY A 8 29.40 55.41 28.07
CA GLY A 8 28.29 54.53 28.48
C GLY A 8 27.19 54.55 27.44
N PHE A 9 26.47 53.43 27.35
CA PHE A 9 25.28 53.34 26.50
C PHE A 9 24.19 54.29 26.96
N THR A 10 23.54 54.95 26.01
CA THR A 10 22.35 55.77 26.30
C THR A 10 21.12 54.85 26.54
N LEU A 11 20.18 55.27 27.38
CA LEU A 11 18.95 54.54 27.62
C LEU A 11 18.16 54.30 26.33
N VAL A 12 18.22 55.22 25.38
CA VAL A 12 17.58 55.11 24.07
C VAL A 12 18.23 54.00 23.20
N GLU A 13 19.56 53.93 23.20
CA GLU A 13 20.27 52.84 22.48
C GLU A 13 19.88 51.45 23.00
N LEU A 14 19.72 51.31 24.34
CA LEU A 14 19.31 50.06 24.95
C LEU A 14 17.90 49.66 24.55
N ILE A 15 16.94 50.61 24.51
CA ILE A 15 15.56 50.36 24.10
C ILE A 15 15.52 49.93 22.62
N ILE A 16 16.26 50.60 21.73
CA ILE A 16 16.35 50.28 20.31
C ILE A 16 16.93 48.86 20.11
N CYS A 17 18.00 48.53 20.82
CA CYS A 17 18.58 47.17 20.76
C CYS A 17 17.61 46.11 21.22
N CYS A 18 16.90 46.32 22.32
CA CYS A 18 15.87 45.37 22.78
C CYS A 18 14.72 45.21 21.77
N ALA A 19 14.27 46.29 21.17
CA ALA A 19 13.24 46.23 20.12
C ALA A 19 13.68 45.42 18.89
N ILE A 20 14.90 45.65 18.41
CA ILE A 20 15.46 44.88 17.28
C ILE A 20 15.62 43.39 17.63
N MET A 21 16.14 43.11 18.84
CA MET A 21 16.30 41.72 19.32
C MET A 21 14.99 40.98 19.42
N THR A 22 13.93 41.62 19.89
CA THR A 22 12.57 40.97 19.96
C THR A 22 12.00 40.72 18.58
N MET A 23 12.18 41.64 17.62
CA MET A 23 11.76 41.44 16.23
C MET A 23 12.51 40.27 15.57
N LEU A 24 13.84 40.20 15.75
CA LEU A 24 14.68 39.12 15.25
C LEU A 24 14.29 37.77 15.87
N ALA A 25 14.08 37.71 17.18
CA ALA A 25 13.67 36.51 17.87
C ALA A 25 12.31 36.01 17.35
N GLY A 26 11.35 36.91 17.14
CA GLY A 26 10.05 36.59 16.55
C GLY A 26 10.15 36.04 15.13
N ALA A 27 10.96 36.65 14.28
CA ALA A 27 11.21 36.18 12.93
C ALA A 27 11.87 34.78 12.90
N CYS A 28 12.89 34.55 13.73
CA CYS A 28 13.52 33.26 13.85
C CYS A 28 12.55 32.15 14.31
N THR A 29 11.72 32.45 15.31
CA THR A 29 10.71 31.50 15.79
C THR A 29 9.71 31.14 14.69
N ALA A 30 9.22 32.12 13.94
CA ALA A 30 8.29 31.89 12.83
C ALA A 30 8.91 31.02 11.73
N LEU A 31 10.19 31.23 11.40
CA LEU A 31 10.93 30.40 10.44
C LEU A 31 11.11 28.97 10.92
N LEU A 32 11.44 28.77 12.20
CA LEU A 32 11.58 27.43 12.78
C LEU A 32 10.27 26.66 12.76
N MET A 33 9.17 27.28 13.18
CA MET A 33 7.84 26.66 13.16
C MET A 33 7.40 26.32 11.73
N SER A 34 7.67 27.19 10.76
CA SER A 34 7.37 26.91 9.35
C SER A 34 8.22 25.77 8.80
N GLY A 35 9.52 25.75 9.15
CA GLY A 35 10.44 24.68 8.77
C GLY A 35 10.04 23.32 9.32
N GLU A 36 9.65 23.25 10.59
CA GLU A 36 9.17 22.02 11.23
C GLU A 36 7.91 21.48 10.53
N LYS A 37 6.95 22.35 10.22
CA LYS A 37 5.73 21.98 9.51
C LYS A 37 6.01 21.45 8.11
N LEU A 38 6.89 22.12 7.36
CA LEU A 38 7.30 21.68 6.03
C LEU A 38 8.02 20.32 6.09
N PHE A 39 8.93 20.16 7.05
CA PHE A 39 9.66 18.90 7.23
C PHE A 39 8.71 17.75 7.61
N SER A 40 7.80 17.96 8.55
CA SER A 40 6.81 16.97 8.96
C SER A 40 5.89 16.56 7.80
N THR A 41 5.42 17.52 7.00
CA THR A 41 4.58 17.24 5.83
C THR A 41 5.37 16.51 4.75
N GLY A 42 6.58 16.94 4.47
CA GLY A 42 7.46 16.29 3.49
C GLY A 42 7.83 14.86 3.88
N SER A 43 8.13 14.63 5.15
CA SER A 43 8.44 13.28 5.67
C SER A 43 7.24 12.33 5.54
N LYS A 44 6.04 12.78 5.90
CA LYS A 44 4.81 11.98 5.74
C LYS A 44 4.55 11.64 4.28
N SER A 45 4.69 12.61 3.38
CA SER A 45 4.53 12.38 1.94
C SER A 45 5.54 11.38 1.39
N ALA A 46 6.79 11.45 1.85
CA ALA A 46 7.85 10.51 1.43
C ALA A 46 7.56 9.08 1.92
N LEU A 47 7.09 8.91 3.16
CA LEU A 47 6.70 7.59 3.69
C LEU A 47 5.53 7.00 2.90
N THR A 48 4.48 7.77 2.63
CA THR A 48 3.35 7.33 1.80
C THR A 48 3.82 6.89 0.41
N GLN A 49 4.71 7.66 -0.23
CA GLN A 49 5.26 7.31 -1.53
C GLN A 49 6.06 6.00 -1.49
N MET A 50 6.84 5.80 -0.44
CA MET A 50 7.61 4.57 -0.22
C MET A 50 6.68 3.36 -0.08
N ASP A 51 5.63 3.47 0.72
CA ASP A 51 4.65 2.41 0.94
C ASP A 51 3.87 2.07 -0.34
N VAL A 52 3.47 3.07 -1.12
CA VAL A 52 2.83 2.85 -2.43
C VAL A 52 3.77 2.17 -3.41
N ASN A 53 5.02 2.57 -3.47
CA ASN A 53 6.02 1.90 -4.31
C ASN A 53 6.25 0.44 -3.87
N LEU A 54 6.27 0.19 -2.56
CA LEU A 54 6.37 -1.16 -1.99
C LEU A 54 5.14 -2.00 -2.38
N LEU A 55 3.93 -1.45 -2.25
CA LEU A 55 2.69 -2.08 -2.70
C LEU A 55 2.79 -2.48 -4.18
N GLN A 56 3.06 -1.52 -5.06
CA GLN A 56 3.13 -1.75 -6.50
C GLN A 56 4.19 -2.79 -6.86
N THR A 57 5.39 -2.66 -6.32
CA THR A 57 6.50 -3.58 -6.60
C THR A 57 6.19 -4.99 -6.11
N THR A 58 5.63 -5.12 -4.91
CA THR A 58 5.27 -6.43 -4.35
C THR A 58 4.18 -7.09 -5.18
N MET A 59 3.13 -6.36 -5.55
CA MET A 59 2.04 -6.89 -6.37
C MET A 59 2.52 -7.26 -7.78
N LEU A 60 3.28 -6.39 -8.46
CA LEU A 60 3.81 -6.65 -9.80
C LEU A 60 4.76 -7.85 -9.83
N ASN A 61 5.48 -8.11 -8.77
CA ASN A 61 6.41 -9.25 -8.69
C ASN A 61 5.71 -10.57 -8.31
N ARG A 62 4.51 -10.51 -7.73
CA ARG A 62 3.85 -11.69 -7.15
C ARG A 62 2.61 -12.13 -7.92
N LEU A 63 1.75 -11.22 -8.34
CA LEU A 63 0.43 -11.55 -8.89
C LEU A 63 0.40 -11.93 -10.39
N PRO A 64 1.28 -11.47 -11.29
CA PRO A 64 1.12 -11.71 -12.72
C PRO A 64 1.07 -13.18 -13.15
N SER A 65 1.65 -14.08 -12.36
CA SER A 65 1.64 -15.53 -12.62
C SER A 65 0.53 -16.29 -11.88
N ALA A 66 -0.41 -15.57 -11.24
CA ALA A 66 -1.54 -16.20 -10.56
C ALA A 66 -2.48 -16.88 -11.57
N ASN A 67 -2.94 -18.09 -11.24
CA ASN A 67 -3.82 -18.91 -12.07
C ASN A 67 -5.27 -18.79 -11.66
N SER A 68 -5.53 -18.61 -10.35
CA SER A 68 -6.87 -18.43 -9.78
C SER A 68 -6.84 -17.46 -8.62
N VAL A 69 -8.01 -16.96 -8.26
CA VAL A 69 -8.22 -16.08 -7.11
C VAL A 69 -9.49 -16.51 -6.37
N GLU A 70 -9.42 -16.48 -5.07
CA GLU A 70 -10.52 -16.79 -4.16
C GLU A 70 -10.75 -15.63 -3.19
N LEU A 71 -12.00 -15.34 -2.86
CA LEU A 71 -12.36 -14.47 -1.76
C LEU A 71 -12.73 -15.34 -0.55
N VAL A 72 -11.89 -15.35 0.46
CA VAL A 72 -12.16 -16.05 1.71
C VAL A 72 -12.79 -15.08 2.69
N LEU A 73 -14.00 -15.44 3.17
CA LEU A 73 -14.71 -14.68 4.20
C LEU A 73 -14.47 -15.36 5.55
N GLY A 74 -14.02 -14.61 6.54
CA GLY A 74 -13.77 -15.12 7.89
C GLY A 74 -12.48 -14.56 8.49
N GLU A 75 -12.07 -15.15 9.61
CA GLU A 75 -10.83 -14.76 10.29
C GLU A 75 -9.60 -15.07 9.42
N ILE A 76 -8.67 -14.14 9.43
CA ILE A 76 -7.39 -14.31 8.74
C ILE A 76 -6.57 -15.31 9.55
N PRO A 77 -6.18 -16.46 8.98
CA PRO A 77 -5.39 -17.44 9.72
C PRO A 77 -4.00 -16.88 10.08
N GLU A 78 -3.52 -17.16 11.29
CA GLU A 78 -2.18 -16.77 11.73
C GLU A 78 -1.11 -17.32 10.80
N GLU A 79 -1.28 -18.56 10.35
CA GLU A 79 -0.41 -19.18 9.36
C GLU A 79 -1.07 -19.22 7.99
N GLN A 80 -0.29 -19.06 6.94
CA GLN A 80 -0.76 -19.20 5.58
C GLN A 80 -1.26 -20.62 5.33
N ALA A 81 -2.37 -20.75 4.58
CA ALA A 81 -2.86 -22.05 4.16
C ALA A 81 -1.78 -22.80 3.37
N THR A 82 -1.71 -24.11 3.60
CA THR A 82 -0.83 -24.97 2.82
C THR A 82 -1.40 -25.09 1.40
N PRO A 83 -0.60 -24.89 0.35
CA PRO A 83 -1.03 -25.09 -1.02
C PRO A 83 -1.64 -26.48 -1.23
N GLY A 84 -2.73 -26.54 -1.99
CA GLY A 84 -3.37 -27.80 -2.38
C GLY A 84 -2.53 -28.64 -3.33
N GLN A 85 -3.04 -29.82 -3.71
CA GLN A 85 -2.36 -30.65 -4.71
C GLN A 85 -2.32 -29.93 -6.06
N GLY A 86 -1.12 -29.67 -6.57
CA GLY A 86 -0.89 -28.96 -7.84
C GLY A 86 -0.67 -27.47 -7.70
N GLU A 87 -0.75 -26.91 -6.49
CA GLU A 87 -0.43 -25.52 -6.18
C GLU A 87 0.94 -25.44 -5.50
N GLU A 88 1.81 -24.57 -5.98
CA GLU A 88 3.14 -24.41 -5.37
C GLU A 88 3.19 -23.25 -4.38
N LYS A 89 2.40 -22.19 -4.62
CA LYS A 89 2.49 -20.94 -3.86
C LYS A 89 1.14 -20.28 -3.70
N ILE A 90 1.01 -19.53 -2.63
CA ILE A 90 -0.18 -18.72 -2.32
C ILE A 90 0.27 -17.30 -2.00
N THR A 91 -0.49 -16.32 -2.51
CA THR A 91 -0.37 -14.92 -2.10
C THR A 91 -1.71 -14.45 -1.55
N GLU A 92 -1.71 -13.87 -0.37
CA GLU A 92 -2.91 -13.36 0.31
C GLU A 92 -2.82 -11.86 0.50
N LEU A 93 -3.92 -11.17 0.26
CA LEU A 93 -4.08 -9.72 0.45
C LEU A 93 -5.16 -9.48 1.49
N PHE A 94 -4.83 -8.80 2.58
CA PHE A 94 -5.75 -8.56 3.69
C PHE A 94 -5.36 -7.34 4.53
N PHE A 95 -6.28 -6.88 5.36
CA PHE A 95 -5.98 -5.96 6.45
C PHE A 95 -5.78 -6.75 7.74
N ASP A 96 -4.67 -6.50 8.42
CA ASP A 96 -4.30 -7.10 9.69
C ASP A 96 -4.30 -6.05 10.79
N GLU A 97 -4.34 -6.46 12.05
CA GLU A 97 -4.20 -5.59 13.20
C GLU A 97 -2.84 -5.80 13.86
N VAL A 98 -1.96 -4.81 13.71
CA VAL A 98 -0.63 -4.81 14.31
C VAL A 98 -0.53 -3.64 15.29
N ASP A 99 -0.25 -3.93 16.56
CA ASP A 99 -0.17 -2.94 17.65
C ASP A 99 -1.43 -2.04 17.75
N GLY A 100 -2.63 -2.62 17.59
CA GLY A 100 -3.90 -1.90 17.65
C GLY A 100 -4.16 -0.97 16.46
N LYS A 101 -3.45 -1.15 15.35
CA LYS A 101 -3.62 -0.39 14.12
C LYS A 101 -3.86 -1.32 12.95
N GLN A 102 -4.85 -0.97 12.13
CA GLN A 102 -5.04 -1.66 10.86
C GLN A 102 -3.91 -1.34 9.90
N VAL A 103 -3.36 -2.39 9.30
CA VAL A 103 -2.30 -2.33 8.29
C VAL A 103 -2.64 -3.26 7.13
N PHE A 104 -2.42 -2.80 5.91
CA PHE A 104 -2.57 -3.64 4.73
C PHE A 104 -1.37 -4.60 4.66
N THR A 105 -1.64 -5.88 4.47
CA THR A 105 -0.61 -6.92 4.45
C THR A 105 -0.72 -7.76 3.18
N ILE A 106 0.42 -8.01 2.55
CA ILE A 106 0.59 -8.96 1.46
C ILE A 106 1.42 -10.11 2.00
N ARG A 107 0.82 -11.30 2.13
CA ARG A 107 1.51 -12.51 2.60
C ARG A 107 1.77 -13.45 1.43
N HIS A 108 3.01 -13.87 1.25
CA HIS A 108 3.45 -14.76 0.19
C HIS A 108 4.43 -15.79 0.74
N ASP A 109 4.14 -17.08 0.56
CA ASP A 109 4.91 -18.20 1.11
C ASP A 109 5.21 -18.03 2.62
N GLY A 110 4.18 -17.69 3.40
CA GLY A 110 4.30 -17.47 4.84
C GLY A 110 5.01 -16.17 5.26
N LYS A 111 5.50 -15.36 4.31
CA LYS A 111 6.16 -14.08 4.60
C LYS A 111 5.23 -12.91 4.34
N GLY A 112 4.88 -12.20 5.40
CA GLY A 112 4.08 -10.97 5.33
C GLY A 112 4.93 -9.74 5.02
N THR A 113 4.40 -8.88 4.15
CA THR A 113 4.90 -7.52 3.92
C THR A 113 3.79 -6.57 4.31
N THR A 114 3.99 -5.79 5.37
CA THR A 114 3.02 -4.82 5.87
C THR A 114 3.21 -3.45 5.23
N ILE A 115 2.11 -2.77 4.93
CA ILE A 115 2.08 -1.46 4.28
C ILE A 115 1.19 -0.53 5.12
N PRO A 116 1.76 0.14 6.13
CA PRO A 116 1.00 0.83 7.18
C PRO A 116 0.21 2.05 6.72
N GLU A 117 0.61 2.69 5.62
CA GLU A 117 -0.02 3.92 5.14
C GLU A 117 -1.28 3.70 4.32
N ILE A 118 -1.63 2.45 3.96
CA ILE A 118 -2.86 2.14 3.25
C ILE A 118 -4.02 2.06 4.25
N GLU A 119 -5.06 2.84 4.01
CA GLU A 119 -6.28 2.91 4.81
C GLU A 119 -7.43 2.13 4.17
N GLU A 120 -7.51 2.18 2.83
CA GLU A 120 -8.53 1.47 2.07
C GLU A 120 -7.92 0.81 0.84
N PHE A 121 -8.38 -0.38 0.52
CA PHE A 121 -7.98 -1.10 -0.68
C PHE A 121 -9.21 -1.69 -1.36
N THR A 122 -9.45 -1.28 -2.59
CA THR A 122 -10.50 -1.80 -3.44
C THR A 122 -9.91 -2.43 -4.70
N CYS A 123 -10.58 -3.45 -5.23
CA CYS A 123 -10.09 -4.13 -6.41
C CYS A 123 -11.21 -4.79 -7.21
N TYR A 124 -10.91 -5.08 -8.47
CA TYR A 124 -11.76 -5.84 -9.37
C TYR A 124 -10.95 -6.48 -10.49
N LEU A 125 -11.53 -7.46 -11.17
CA LEU A 125 -10.98 -8.13 -12.34
C LEU A 125 -11.79 -7.80 -13.58
N MET A 126 -11.12 -7.62 -14.70
CA MET A 126 -11.77 -7.48 -16.01
C MET A 126 -11.01 -8.24 -17.10
N PRO A 127 -11.68 -8.62 -18.21
CA PRO A 127 -11.01 -9.27 -19.31
C PRO A 127 -10.15 -8.28 -20.11
N ILE A 128 -8.98 -8.73 -20.56
CA ILE A 128 -8.18 -8.02 -21.56
C ILE A 128 -8.62 -8.47 -22.94
N GLY A 129 -9.46 -7.67 -23.59
CA GLY A 129 -10.01 -8.00 -24.91
C GLY A 129 -11.36 -8.71 -24.85
N ALA A 130 -11.94 -9.01 -26.02
CA ALA A 130 -13.29 -9.56 -26.17
C ALA A 130 -13.32 -11.06 -26.52
N SER A 131 -12.22 -11.78 -26.32
CA SER A 131 -12.10 -13.20 -26.66
C SER A 131 -12.51 -14.10 -25.50
N ALA A 132 -13.05 -15.28 -25.78
CA ALA A 132 -13.29 -16.34 -24.79
C ALA A 132 -11.99 -16.82 -24.08
N THR A 133 -10.82 -16.50 -24.64
CA THR A 133 -9.51 -16.77 -24.05
C THR A 133 -8.86 -15.50 -23.48
N ALA A 134 -9.66 -14.45 -23.21
CA ALA A 134 -9.17 -13.21 -22.65
C ALA A 134 -8.50 -13.47 -21.31
N ARG A 135 -7.32 -12.87 -21.11
CA ARG A 135 -6.62 -12.90 -19.82
C ARG A 135 -7.34 -11.99 -18.84
N ALA A 136 -7.22 -12.29 -17.56
CA ALA A 136 -7.71 -11.41 -16.52
C ALA A 136 -6.74 -10.24 -16.31
N GLN A 137 -7.29 -9.07 -16.07
CA GLN A 137 -6.56 -7.89 -15.56
C GLN A 137 -7.06 -7.56 -14.18
N PHE A 138 -6.16 -7.55 -13.22
CA PHE A 138 -6.44 -7.13 -11.85
C PHE A 138 -6.25 -5.63 -11.73
N HIS A 139 -7.31 -4.93 -11.36
CA HIS A 139 -7.30 -3.51 -11.07
C HIS A 139 -7.45 -3.31 -9.57
N TYR A 140 -6.75 -2.31 -9.05
CA TYR A 140 -6.87 -1.93 -7.65
C TYR A 140 -6.79 -0.42 -7.47
N THR A 141 -7.37 0.04 -6.38
CA THR A 141 -7.25 1.40 -5.90
C THR A 141 -6.92 1.34 -4.40
N ALA A 142 -5.84 2.00 -4.03
CA ALA A 142 -5.38 2.13 -2.65
C ALA A 142 -5.52 3.58 -2.20
N THR A 143 -6.26 3.80 -1.12
CA THR A 143 -6.37 5.10 -0.46
C THR A 143 -5.44 5.11 0.74
N CYS A 144 -4.59 6.10 0.83
CA CYS A 144 -3.65 6.24 1.93
C CYS A 144 -4.23 7.11 3.06
N LYS A 145 -3.72 6.94 4.28
CA LYS A 145 -4.10 7.70 5.48
C LYS A 145 -4.01 9.23 5.35
N ASN A 146 -3.21 9.72 4.42
CA ASN A 146 -3.12 11.14 4.08
C ASN A 146 -4.16 11.60 3.05
N GLY A 147 -5.06 10.72 2.61
CA GLY A 147 -6.09 10.98 1.60
C GLY A 147 -5.59 10.86 0.14
N ALA A 148 -4.33 10.52 -0.09
CA ALA A 148 -3.83 10.27 -1.44
C ALA A 148 -4.39 8.96 -1.99
N VAL A 149 -4.82 8.97 -3.27
CA VAL A 149 -5.41 7.82 -3.94
C VAL A 149 -4.49 7.36 -5.07
N TYR A 150 -4.18 6.08 -5.10
CA TYR A 150 -3.35 5.46 -6.11
C TYR A 150 -4.10 4.31 -6.75
N SER A 151 -4.18 4.31 -8.08
CA SER A 151 -4.80 3.23 -8.84
C SER A 151 -3.76 2.57 -9.72
N GLY A 152 -3.89 1.26 -9.87
CA GLY A 152 -3.02 0.46 -10.71
C GLY A 152 -3.77 -0.71 -11.32
N GLY A 153 -3.11 -1.34 -12.30
CA GLY A 153 -3.64 -2.54 -12.91
C GLY A 153 -2.50 -3.41 -13.43
N MET A 154 -2.71 -4.72 -13.40
CA MET A 154 -1.75 -5.69 -13.93
C MET A 154 -2.45 -6.86 -14.61
N ALA A 155 -1.87 -7.33 -15.70
CA ALA A 155 -2.35 -8.54 -16.35
C ALA A 155 -1.95 -9.77 -15.53
N LEU A 156 -2.91 -10.65 -15.31
CA LEU A 156 -2.67 -11.98 -14.76
C LEU A 156 -2.43 -12.91 -15.94
N SER A 157 -1.15 -13.16 -16.24
CA SER A 157 -0.74 -13.77 -17.51
C SER A 157 -1.20 -15.21 -17.68
N THR A 158 -1.45 -15.91 -16.59
CA THR A 158 -1.86 -17.33 -16.57
C THR A 158 -3.35 -17.51 -16.33
N MET A 159 -4.06 -16.49 -15.84
CA MET A 159 -5.49 -16.58 -15.55
C MET A 159 -6.33 -16.28 -16.81
N ASN A 160 -7.12 -17.26 -17.25
CA ASN A 160 -8.17 -17.05 -18.25
C ASN A 160 -9.42 -16.49 -17.55
N PHE A 161 -9.88 -15.31 -17.95
CA PHE A 161 -10.99 -14.63 -17.30
C PHE A 161 -12.30 -15.41 -17.42
N ALA A 162 -12.62 -15.95 -18.60
CA ALA A 162 -13.86 -16.68 -18.83
C ALA A 162 -13.90 -17.98 -18.04
N ASN A 163 -12.78 -18.70 -17.92
CA ASN A 163 -12.71 -19.92 -17.13
C ASN A 163 -12.80 -19.60 -15.63
N ALA A 164 -12.12 -18.55 -15.17
CA ALA A 164 -12.17 -18.14 -13.78
C ALA A 164 -13.60 -17.74 -13.36
N THR A 165 -14.29 -16.94 -14.17
CA THR A 165 -15.67 -16.49 -13.85
C THR A 165 -16.73 -17.58 -14.06
N ALA A 166 -16.41 -18.67 -14.72
CA ALA A 166 -17.30 -19.84 -14.85
C ALA A 166 -17.25 -20.75 -13.61
N ASP A 167 -16.27 -20.57 -12.76
CA ASP A 167 -16.17 -21.29 -11.48
C ASP A 167 -17.28 -20.79 -10.52
N PRO A 168 -18.13 -21.69 -9.98
CA PRO A 168 -19.18 -21.29 -9.03
C PRO A 168 -18.64 -20.66 -7.75
N ASP A 169 -17.39 -20.96 -7.38
CA ASP A 169 -16.72 -20.41 -6.19
C ASP A 169 -16.02 -19.07 -6.48
N PHE A 170 -16.04 -18.62 -7.75
CA PHE A 170 -15.44 -17.34 -8.11
C PHE A 170 -16.23 -16.16 -7.52
N PRO A 171 -15.58 -15.24 -6.83
CA PRO A 171 -16.27 -14.13 -6.18
C PRO A 171 -16.82 -13.13 -7.21
N ALA A 172 -18.16 -13.15 -7.40
CA ALA A 172 -18.86 -12.26 -8.34
C ALA A 172 -18.56 -10.76 -8.05
N ALA A 173 -18.29 -10.41 -6.80
CA ALA A 173 -17.91 -9.06 -6.39
C ALA A 173 -16.60 -8.57 -7.04
N LEU A 174 -15.74 -9.49 -7.49
CA LEU A 174 -14.50 -9.13 -8.19
C LEU A 174 -14.70 -8.74 -9.66
N THR A 175 -15.88 -8.98 -10.26
CA THR A 175 -16.10 -8.69 -11.68
C THR A 175 -16.77 -7.35 -11.95
N SER A 176 -17.07 -6.58 -10.92
CA SER A 176 -17.76 -5.29 -11.05
C SER A 176 -16.81 -4.12 -10.90
N ALA A 177 -16.63 -3.36 -11.99
CA ALA A 177 -15.88 -2.10 -11.94
C ALA A 177 -16.69 -0.98 -11.27
N ASP A 178 -18.04 -1.05 -11.32
CA ASP A 178 -18.91 -0.04 -10.73
C ASP A 178 -19.02 -0.21 -9.20
N THR A 179 -18.87 -1.44 -8.73
CA THR A 179 -18.89 -1.79 -7.31
C THR A 179 -17.68 -2.65 -6.98
N PRO A 180 -16.46 -2.07 -6.96
CA PRO A 180 -15.24 -2.83 -6.70
C PRO A 180 -15.27 -3.45 -5.31
N LEU A 181 -14.68 -4.64 -5.16
CA LEU A 181 -14.55 -5.31 -3.88
C LEU A 181 -13.65 -4.48 -2.96
N SER A 182 -14.15 -4.13 -1.78
CA SER A 182 -13.37 -3.50 -0.73
C SER A 182 -12.80 -4.56 0.22
N LEU A 183 -11.50 -4.51 0.47
CA LEU A 183 -10.82 -5.30 1.50
C LEU A 183 -10.67 -4.52 2.82
N THR A 184 -11.08 -3.26 2.83
CA THR A 184 -11.07 -2.43 4.03
C THR A 184 -12.02 -3.03 5.05
N ALA A 185 -11.65 -2.91 6.31
CA ALA A 185 -12.34 -3.53 7.43
C ALA A 185 -13.85 -3.54 7.26
N PRO A 186 -14.45 -4.72 7.38
CA PRO A 186 -15.84 -4.91 7.11
C PRO A 186 -16.68 -4.13 8.11
N ALA A 187 -17.82 -3.64 7.63
CA ALA A 187 -18.91 -3.31 8.53
C ALA A 187 -19.18 -4.53 9.42
N GLU A 188 -18.95 -4.37 10.73
CA GLU A 188 -19.30 -5.31 11.79
C GLU A 188 -19.24 -6.83 11.42
N GLY A 189 -18.08 -7.43 11.60
CA GLY A 189 -17.98 -8.88 11.82
C GLY A 189 -17.63 -9.76 10.63
N GLN A 190 -17.30 -9.25 9.45
CA GLN A 190 -16.81 -10.07 8.34
C GLN A 190 -15.45 -9.56 7.86
N THR A 191 -14.38 -10.19 8.28
CA THR A 191 -13.08 -10.06 7.64
C THR A 191 -13.07 -10.86 6.34
N GLY A 192 -12.62 -10.27 5.26
CA GLY A 192 -12.42 -10.96 4.00
C GLY A 192 -11.01 -10.72 3.50
N TYR A 193 -10.44 -11.70 2.86
CA TYR A 193 -9.13 -11.57 2.23
C TYR A 193 -9.11 -12.25 0.86
N LEU A 194 -8.29 -11.74 -0.05
CA LEU A 194 -8.08 -12.35 -1.35
C LEU A 194 -6.90 -13.30 -1.29
N ARG A 195 -7.11 -14.48 -1.83
CA ARG A 195 -6.08 -15.50 -1.99
C ARG A 195 -5.84 -15.78 -3.46
N PHE A 196 -4.62 -15.64 -3.91
CA PHE A 196 -4.17 -15.96 -5.26
C PHE A 196 -3.36 -17.24 -5.23
N TYR A 197 -3.70 -18.17 -6.11
CA TYR A 197 -3.03 -19.46 -6.25
C TYR A 197 -2.14 -19.48 -7.48
N PHE A 198 -1.03 -20.18 -7.37
CA PHE A 198 -0.02 -20.34 -8.42
C PHE A 198 0.21 -21.83 -8.61
N THR A 199 -0.09 -22.33 -9.82
CA THR A 199 0.20 -23.73 -10.17
C THR A 199 1.65 -23.86 -10.59
N ALA A 200 2.27 -25.01 -10.26
CA ALA A 200 3.56 -25.39 -10.84
C ALA A 200 3.48 -25.30 -12.36
N ALA A 201 4.46 -24.65 -12.98
CA ALA A 201 4.65 -24.82 -14.41
C ALA A 201 4.79 -26.33 -14.64
N ALA A 202 3.87 -26.90 -15.42
CA ALA A 202 3.97 -28.31 -15.79
C ALA A 202 5.38 -28.52 -16.32
N THR A 203 6.20 -29.22 -15.59
CA THR A 203 7.50 -29.67 -16.07
C THR A 203 7.14 -30.56 -17.25
N GLU A 204 7.37 -30.10 -18.48
CA GLU A 204 7.32 -30.97 -19.64
C GLU A 204 8.29 -32.11 -19.34
N GLN A 205 7.73 -33.23 -18.87
CA GLN A 205 8.41 -34.48 -18.94
C GLN A 205 8.56 -34.78 -20.42
N ASN A 206 9.63 -34.26 -21.03
CA ASN A 206 10.19 -34.84 -22.23
C ASN A 206 10.56 -36.27 -21.85
N GLY A 207 9.56 -37.14 -21.93
CA GLY A 207 9.78 -38.56 -22.00
C GLY A 207 10.59 -38.83 -23.25
N ALA A 208 11.90 -38.89 -23.08
CA ALA A 208 12.74 -39.61 -24.01
C ALA A 208 12.27 -41.07 -23.98
N GLY A 209 11.41 -41.40 -24.93
CA GLY A 209 11.12 -42.79 -25.28
C GLY A 209 12.25 -43.30 -26.12
N GLU A 210 12.97 -44.26 -25.60
CA GLU A 210 13.68 -45.24 -26.36
C GLU A 210 12.70 -46.24 -27.02
#